data_73bc475b77a25c3ade6ecf2de12cf633
#
_entry.id   73bc475b77a25c3ade6ecf2de12cf633
#
_cell.length_a   1.000
_cell.length_b   1.000
_cell.length_c   1.000
_cell.angle_alpha   90.00
_cell.angle_beta   90.00
_cell.angle_gamma   90.00
#
_symmetry.space_group_name_H-M   'P 1'
#
loop_
_entity.id
_entity.type
_entity.pdbx_description
1 polymer ?
#
loop_
_entity_poly.entity_id
_entity_poly.type
_entity_poly.pdbx_seq_one_letter_code
_entity_poly.pdbx_strand_id
1 'polypeptide(L)'
;RFVFLGVRLLRAVIAWTANAQVPQIINYQGRVVVGTTNFDGTGQFRFALVNAAGTTTYWSNDGTSVNGSQPTNAVSLAVSKGLYAVLLGDTTVTNMTLVPASVFNNSDVRLRVWFNDGTTGSQLLTPDQRLASVGYAMTAGTGSDGAIASAKLPNGAVGSYQIGTGAVSGAQRAT
;
A
#
# COMPACT_ATOMS: atom_id res chain seq x y z
N ARG A 1 52.98 -2.54 -45.74
CA ARG A 1 52.92 -2.44 -44.27
C ARG A 1 51.51 -1.95 -43.93
N PHE A 2 50.60 -2.87 -43.67
CA PHE A 2 49.22 -2.57 -43.27
C PHE A 2 49.14 -2.51 -41.74
N VAL A 3 48.69 -1.35 -41.21
CA VAL A 3 48.44 -1.16 -39.79
C VAL A 3 46.97 -1.48 -39.56
N PHE A 4 46.64 -2.55 -38.86
CA PHE A 4 45.29 -2.85 -38.40
C PHE A 4 45.01 -2.05 -37.15
N LEU A 5 44.13 -1.05 -37.28
CA LEU A 5 43.61 -0.27 -36.15
C LEU A 5 42.46 -1.07 -35.52
N GLY A 6 42.70 -1.74 -34.39
CA GLY A 6 41.68 -2.50 -33.67
C GLY A 6 40.78 -1.55 -32.88
N VAL A 7 39.53 -1.37 -33.30
CA VAL A 7 38.48 -0.68 -32.56
C VAL A 7 37.98 -1.59 -31.44
N ARG A 8 38.35 -1.29 -30.19
CA ARG A 8 37.79 -1.92 -29.02
C ARG A 8 36.40 -1.31 -28.72
N LEU A 9 35.36 -2.10 -29.00
CA LEU A 9 33.98 -1.73 -28.65
C LEU A 9 33.80 -1.91 -27.13
N LEU A 10 33.78 -0.81 -26.39
CA LEU A 10 33.46 -0.81 -24.96
C LEU A 10 31.95 -1.04 -24.80
N ARG A 11 31.56 -2.25 -24.44
CA ARG A 11 30.16 -2.55 -24.10
C ARG A 11 29.89 -2.00 -22.70
N ALA A 12 29.18 -0.88 -22.61
CA ALA A 12 28.62 -0.39 -21.35
C ALA A 12 27.51 -1.34 -20.91
N VAL A 13 27.73 -2.10 -19.85
CA VAL A 13 26.68 -2.89 -19.18
C VAL A 13 25.87 -1.93 -18.32
N ILE A 14 24.70 -1.56 -18.80
CA ILE A 14 23.74 -0.79 -18.00
C ILE A 14 23.10 -1.78 -17.02
N ALA A 15 23.54 -1.77 -15.76
CA ALA A 15 22.90 -2.50 -14.68
C ALA A 15 21.57 -1.82 -14.33
N TRP A 16 20.47 -2.47 -14.69
CA TRP A 16 19.14 -2.05 -14.25
C TRP A 16 18.96 -2.51 -12.81
N THR A 17 18.86 -1.60 -11.89
CA THR A 17 18.49 -1.93 -10.50
C THR A 17 16.99 -2.26 -10.48
N ALA A 18 16.64 -3.53 -10.38
CA ALA A 18 15.29 -3.97 -10.12
C ALA A 18 14.98 -3.68 -8.64
N ASN A 19 14.23 -2.62 -8.37
CA ASN A 19 13.65 -2.42 -7.05
C ASN A 19 12.45 -3.36 -6.92
N ALA A 20 12.57 -4.39 -6.10
CA ALA A 20 11.45 -5.24 -5.70
C ALA A 20 10.60 -4.44 -4.69
N GLN A 21 9.64 -3.68 -5.19
CA GLN A 21 8.67 -2.99 -4.34
C GLN A 21 7.53 -3.93 -3.99
N VAL A 22 7.21 -4.06 -2.69
CA VAL A 22 6.02 -4.79 -2.23
C VAL A 22 4.78 -4.09 -2.77
N PRO A 23 3.87 -4.79 -3.47
CA PRO A 23 2.65 -4.18 -3.95
C PRO A 23 1.84 -3.56 -2.82
N GLN A 24 1.47 -2.28 -2.95
CA GLN A 24 0.67 -1.56 -1.95
C GLN A 24 -0.82 -1.78 -2.22
N ILE A 25 -1.22 -3.05 -2.25
CA ILE A 25 -2.56 -3.51 -2.58
C ILE A 25 -3.09 -4.37 -1.45
N ILE A 26 -4.34 -4.12 -1.04
CA ILE A 26 -5.04 -4.90 -0.02
C ILE A 26 -6.20 -5.63 -0.67
N ASN A 27 -6.17 -6.95 -0.63
CA ASN A 27 -7.33 -7.75 -1.04
C ASN A 27 -8.40 -7.69 0.05
N TYR A 28 -9.58 -7.19 -0.31
CA TYR A 28 -10.72 -7.09 0.58
C TYR A 28 -11.93 -7.79 -0.03
N GLN A 29 -12.66 -8.53 0.80
CA GLN A 29 -13.92 -9.18 0.44
C GLN A 29 -14.99 -8.76 1.43
N GLY A 30 -16.18 -8.50 0.92
CA GLY A 30 -17.30 -8.11 1.75
C GLY A 30 -18.61 -8.73 1.26
N ARG A 31 -19.65 -8.53 2.08
CA ARG A 31 -21.00 -8.93 1.76
C ARG A 31 -21.96 -7.76 1.90
N VAL A 32 -22.85 -7.59 0.94
CA VAL A 32 -23.91 -6.59 0.96
C VAL A 32 -25.30 -7.22 0.76
N VAL A 33 -26.25 -6.71 1.50
CA VAL A 33 -27.67 -7.06 1.40
C VAL A 33 -28.47 -5.77 1.26
N VAL A 34 -29.58 -5.84 0.54
CA VAL A 34 -30.57 -4.77 0.43
C VAL A 34 -31.84 -5.27 1.10
N GLY A 35 -32.22 -4.64 2.21
CA GLY A 35 -33.25 -5.18 3.09
C GLY A 35 -32.85 -6.55 3.66
N THR A 36 -33.56 -7.59 3.28
CA THR A 36 -33.28 -8.98 3.70
C THR A 36 -32.68 -9.85 2.58
N THR A 37 -32.44 -9.26 1.39
CA THR A 37 -32.03 -10.02 0.19
C THR A 37 -30.58 -9.73 -0.15
N ASN A 38 -29.84 -10.79 -0.50
CA ASN A 38 -28.48 -10.62 -1.02
C ASN A 38 -28.55 -9.82 -2.33
N PHE A 39 -27.71 -8.80 -2.43
CA PHE A 39 -27.63 -8.03 -3.67
C PHE A 39 -26.93 -8.86 -4.77
N ASP A 40 -27.46 -8.82 -5.98
CA ASP A 40 -26.86 -9.37 -7.19
C ASP A 40 -26.83 -8.29 -8.27
N GLY A 41 -25.68 -8.09 -8.92
CA GLY A 41 -25.54 -7.09 -9.97
C GLY A 41 -24.27 -6.24 -9.81
N THR A 42 -24.27 -5.06 -10.43
CA THR A 42 -23.18 -4.10 -10.31
C THR A 42 -23.49 -3.10 -9.22
N GLY A 43 -22.69 -3.13 -8.16
CA GLY A 43 -22.77 -2.17 -7.05
C GLY A 43 -21.77 -1.03 -7.21
N GLN A 44 -22.12 0.15 -6.70
CA GLN A 44 -21.24 1.31 -6.64
C GLN A 44 -20.69 1.45 -5.24
N PHE A 45 -19.38 1.27 -5.09
CA PHE A 45 -18.71 1.27 -3.80
C PHE A 45 -17.80 2.48 -3.63
N ARG A 46 -17.67 2.93 -2.39
CA ARG A 46 -16.65 3.92 -2.01
C ARG A 46 -15.94 3.42 -0.76
N PHE A 47 -14.65 3.66 -0.70
CA PHE A 47 -13.77 3.13 0.33
C PHE A 47 -12.92 4.25 0.95
N ALA A 48 -12.79 4.24 2.27
CA ALA A 48 -11.83 5.08 2.97
C ALA A 48 -11.15 4.30 4.09
N LEU A 49 -9.88 4.61 4.33
CA LEU A 49 -9.14 4.17 5.52
C LEU A 49 -9.16 5.31 6.52
N VAL A 50 -9.71 5.05 7.70
CA VAL A 50 -9.98 6.04 8.72
C VAL A 50 -9.43 5.62 10.09
N ASN A 51 -9.35 6.59 11.03
CA ASN A 51 -9.04 6.30 12.43
C ASN A 51 -10.21 5.59 13.14
N ALA A 52 -10.00 5.15 14.37
CA ALA A 52 -11.01 4.47 15.18
C ALA A 52 -12.32 5.26 15.38
N ALA A 53 -12.22 6.59 15.48
CA ALA A 53 -13.37 7.48 15.63
C ALA A 53 -14.07 7.81 14.31
N GLY A 54 -13.48 7.45 13.17
CA GLY A 54 -14.00 7.79 11.84
C GLY A 54 -13.96 9.28 11.50
N THR A 55 -13.12 10.05 12.18
CA THR A 55 -13.00 11.51 12.05
C THR A 55 -11.77 11.97 11.28
N THR A 56 -10.85 11.05 10.99
CA THR A 56 -9.63 11.31 10.21
C THR A 56 -9.57 10.34 9.06
N THR A 57 -9.40 10.83 7.84
CA THR A 57 -9.15 10.00 6.65
C THR A 57 -7.65 9.90 6.43
N TYR A 58 -7.15 8.67 6.32
CA TYR A 58 -5.76 8.37 5.95
C TYR A 58 -5.61 8.11 4.45
N TRP A 59 -6.66 7.57 3.83
CA TRP A 59 -6.73 7.29 2.40
C TRP A 59 -8.19 7.11 1.97
N SER A 60 -8.48 7.39 0.71
CA SER A 60 -9.74 7.00 0.08
C SER A 60 -9.54 6.56 -1.37
N ASN A 61 -10.47 5.80 -1.92
CA ASN A 61 -10.34 5.24 -3.27
C ASN A 61 -10.02 6.30 -4.33
N ASP A 62 -10.57 7.50 -4.25
CA ASP A 62 -10.34 8.59 -5.21
C ASP A 62 -9.55 9.78 -4.62
N GLY A 63 -9.09 9.68 -3.36
CA GLY A 63 -8.34 10.72 -2.69
C GLY A 63 -9.17 11.93 -2.21
N THR A 64 -10.50 11.92 -2.33
CA THR A 64 -11.35 13.10 -2.04
C THR A 64 -11.95 13.12 -0.63
N SER A 65 -11.92 12.01 0.10
CA SER A 65 -12.47 11.94 1.46
C SER A 65 -11.65 12.79 2.43
N VAL A 66 -12.34 13.62 3.21
CA VAL A 66 -11.78 14.46 4.28
C VAL A 66 -12.54 14.20 5.56
N ASN A 67 -11.86 14.07 6.70
CA ASN A 67 -12.48 13.89 8.01
C ASN A 67 -13.48 12.71 8.07
N GLY A 68 -13.16 11.61 7.39
CA GLY A 68 -14.01 10.43 7.33
C GLY A 68 -15.25 10.58 6.46
N SER A 69 -15.33 11.62 5.62
CA SER A 69 -16.44 11.82 4.68
C SER A 69 -16.43 10.80 3.55
N GLN A 70 -17.58 10.66 2.91
CA GLN A 70 -17.73 9.81 1.73
C GLN A 70 -16.89 10.35 0.56
N PRO A 71 -16.10 9.51 -0.13
CA PRO A 71 -15.42 9.86 -1.38
C PRO A 71 -16.40 10.27 -2.48
N THR A 72 -15.97 11.15 -3.40
CA THR A 72 -16.80 11.66 -4.48
C THR A 72 -17.12 10.57 -5.50
N ASN A 73 -16.07 9.87 -5.98
CA ASN A 73 -16.21 8.91 -7.06
C ASN A 73 -16.33 7.48 -6.53
N ALA A 74 -17.21 6.70 -7.13
CA ALA A 74 -17.41 5.31 -6.79
C ALA A 74 -16.55 4.38 -7.65
N VAL A 75 -16.28 3.21 -7.11
CA VAL A 75 -15.73 2.04 -7.81
C VAL A 75 -16.89 1.11 -8.14
N SER A 76 -17.02 0.72 -9.41
CA SER A 76 -18.03 -0.26 -9.85
C SER A 76 -17.51 -1.68 -9.64
N LEU A 77 -18.23 -2.49 -8.86
CA LEU A 77 -17.87 -3.87 -8.58
C LEU A 77 -19.04 -4.81 -8.89
N ALA A 78 -18.72 -5.97 -9.46
CA ALA A 78 -19.67 -7.06 -9.59
C ALA A 78 -19.92 -7.68 -8.20
N VAL A 79 -21.19 -7.88 -7.88
CA VAL A 79 -21.64 -8.53 -6.64
C VAL A 79 -22.45 -9.76 -7.03
N SER A 80 -22.13 -10.90 -6.49
CA SER A 80 -22.85 -12.15 -6.70
C SER A 80 -23.28 -12.76 -5.37
N LYS A 81 -24.58 -12.99 -5.23
CA LYS A 81 -25.17 -13.50 -3.98
C LYS A 81 -24.76 -12.69 -2.74
N GLY A 82 -24.63 -11.39 -2.94
CA GLY A 82 -24.19 -10.45 -1.92
C GLY A 82 -22.67 -10.32 -1.77
N LEU A 83 -21.87 -11.20 -2.36
CA LEU A 83 -20.41 -11.21 -2.19
C LEU A 83 -19.73 -10.35 -3.25
N TYR A 84 -18.75 -9.56 -2.81
CA TYR A 84 -17.87 -8.78 -3.69
C TYR A 84 -16.42 -8.89 -3.21
N ALA A 85 -15.49 -8.66 -4.13
CA ALA A 85 -14.07 -8.57 -3.86
C ALA A 85 -13.49 -7.32 -4.53
N VAL A 86 -12.49 -6.71 -3.91
CA VAL A 86 -11.80 -5.54 -4.43
C VAL A 86 -10.34 -5.56 -4.02
N LEU A 87 -9.48 -5.04 -4.88
CA LEU A 87 -8.08 -4.77 -4.60
C LEU A 87 -7.93 -3.28 -4.29
N LEU A 88 -7.94 -2.92 -3.01
CA LEU A 88 -7.73 -1.53 -2.57
C LEU A 88 -6.29 -1.14 -2.86
N GLY A 89 -6.11 -0.01 -3.53
CA GLY A 89 -4.79 0.47 -3.95
C GLY A 89 -4.36 0.05 -5.35
N ASP A 90 -5.14 -0.79 -6.03
CA ASP A 90 -4.87 -1.17 -7.44
C ASP A 90 -5.29 -0.04 -8.38
N THR A 91 -4.32 0.73 -8.85
CA THR A 91 -4.55 1.88 -9.74
C THR A 91 -5.02 1.51 -11.14
N THR A 92 -5.10 0.22 -11.48
CA THR A 92 -5.73 -0.24 -12.73
C THR A 92 -7.26 -0.24 -12.63
N VAL A 93 -7.80 -0.20 -11.41
CA VAL A 93 -9.23 -0.06 -11.14
C VAL A 93 -9.62 1.41 -11.26
N THR A 94 -10.65 1.71 -12.04
CA THR A 94 -11.15 3.08 -12.20
C THR A 94 -11.54 3.70 -10.85
N ASN A 95 -11.13 4.95 -10.61
CA ASN A 95 -11.35 5.68 -9.36
C ASN A 95 -10.67 5.04 -8.13
N MET A 96 -9.52 4.36 -8.35
CA MET A 96 -8.73 3.80 -7.27
C MET A 96 -7.34 4.43 -7.24
N THR A 97 -6.97 5.00 -6.09
CA THR A 97 -5.64 5.56 -5.83
C THR A 97 -4.78 4.56 -5.07
N LEU A 98 -3.45 4.68 -5.18
CA LEU A 98 -2.50 3.86 -4.42
C LEU A 98 -2.72 4.05 -2.91
N VAL A 99 -2.67 2.96 -2.14
CA VAL A 99 -2.65 3.05 -0.66
C VAL A 99 -1.22 3.33 -0.20
N PRO A 100 -0.91 4.52 0.35
CA PRO A 100 0.45 4.80 0.81
C PRO A 100 0.78 3.99 2.07
N ALA A 101 2.01 3.47 2.16
CA ALA A 101 2.46 2.68 3.31
C ALA A 101 2.35 3.45 4.64
N SER A 102 2.44 4.78 4.60
CA SER A 102 2.30 5.66 5.77
C SER A 102 0.95 5.53 6.49
N VAL A 103 -0.10 5.05 5.83
CA VAL A 103 -1.39 4.72 6.46
C VAL A 103 -1.19 3.77 7.64
N PHE A 104 -0.28 2.80 7.48
CA PHE A 104 -0.02 1.75 8.47
C PHE A 104 0.98 2.14 9.56
N ASN A 105 1.45 3.39 9.58
CA ASN A 105 2.14 3.96 10.74
C ASN A 105 1.17 4.28 11.90
N ASN A 106 -0.13 4.21 11.62
CA ASN A 106 -1.18 4.43 12.62
C ASN A 106 -1.56 3.09 13.29
N SER A 107 -1.76 3.10 14.59
CA SER A 107 -2.01 1.88 15.40
C SER A 107 -3.40 1.28 15.21
N ASP A 108 -4.38 2.05 14.77
CA ASP A 108 -5.76 1.60 14.50
C ASP A 108 -6.24 2.22 13.18
N VAL A 109 -6.24 1.42 12.14
CA VAL A 109 -6.75 1.78 10.82
C VAL A 109 -7.98 0.95 10.54
N ARG A 110 -9.04 1.60 10.12
CA ARG A 110 -10.31 0.96 9.80
C ARG A 110 -10.73 1.25 8.38
N LEU A 111 -11.30 0.23 7.74
CA LEU A 111 -11.93 0.35 6.44
C LEU A 111 -13.39 0.78 6.63
N ARG A 112 -13.72 1.90 6.03
CA ARG A 112 -15.07 2.44 5.91
C ARG A 112 -15.57 2.23 4.49
N VAL A 113 -16.78 1.68 4.35
CA VAL A 113 -17.34 1.34 3.05
C VAL A 113 -18.70 1.99 2.89
N TRP A 114 -18.95 2.59 1.76
CA TRP A 114 -20.27 3.01 1.31
C TRP A 114 -20.67 2.16 0.12
N PHE A 115 -21.94 1.80 0.08
CA PHE A 115 -22.53 1.01 -0.97
C PHE A 115 -23.78 1.72 -1.54
N ASN A 116 -23.93 1.66 -2.85
CA ASN A 116 -25.11 2.12 -3.56
C ASN A 116 -25.55 1.04 -4.53
N ASP A 117 -26.80 0.61 -4.39
CA ASP A 117 -27.47 -0.38 -5.23
C ASP A 117 -28.05 0.20 -6.53
N GLY A 118 -27.90 1.50 -6.74
CA GLY A 118 -28.46 2.26 -7.88
C GLY A 118 -29.88 2.77 -7.65
N THR A 119 -30.52 2.41 -6.54
CA THR A 119 -31.92 2.79 -6.25
C THR A 119 -32.09 3.59 -4.97
N THR A 120 -31.44 3.18 -3.89
CA THR A 120 -31.61 3.78 -2.55
C THR A 120 -30.56 4.83 -2.22
N GLY A 121 -29.64 5.12 -3.16
CA GLY A 121 -28.53 6.03 -2.93
C GLY A 121 -27.39 5.39 -2.13
N SER A 122 -26.37 6.18 -1.80
CA SER A 122 -25.17 5.69 -1.12
C SER A 122 -25.43 5.56 0.38
N GLN A 123 -25.24 4.36 0.91
CA GLN A 123 -25.41 4.03 2.32
C GLN A 123 -24.06 3.67 2.95
N LEU A 124 -23.79 4.23 4.14
CA LEU A 124 -22.63 3.82 4.94
C LEU A 124 -22.87 2.44 5.54
N LEU A 125 -21.94 1.51 5.28
CA LEU A 125 -21.96 0.18 5.91
C LEU A 125 -21.29 0.26 7.28
N THR A 126 -22.02 -0.09 8.32
CA THR A 126 -21.53 -0.06 9.70
C THR A 126 -21.49 -1.44 10.31
N PRO A 127 -20.54 -1.71 11.22
CA PRO A 127 -19.45 -0.82 11.71
C PRO A 127 -18.25 -0.75 10.73
N ASP A 128 -17.40 0.28 10.89
CA ASP A 128 -16.10 0.34 10.23
C ASP A 128 -15.26 -0.89 10.62
N GLN A 129 -14.62 -1.53 9.63
CA GLN A 129 -13.88 -2.76 9.87
C GLN A 129 -12.39 -2.48 10.15
N ARG A 130 -11.91 -2.93 11.31
CA ARG A 130 -10.50 -2.80 11.67
C ARG A 130 -9.64 -3.64 10.73
N LEU A 131 -8.59 -3.05 10.16
CA LEU A 131 -7.59 -3.78 9.41
C LEU A 131 -6.62 -4.46 10.39
N ALA A 132 -6.49 -5.78 10.24
CA ALA A 132 -5.56 -6.58 11.03
C ALA A 132 -4.17 -6.65 10.34
N SER A 133 -3.27 -7.43 10.91
CA SER A 133 -1.83 -7.52 10.63
C SER A 133 -1.37 -7.59 9.17
N VAL A 134 -2.21 -8.02 8.22
CA VAL A 134 -1.81 -8.15 6.81
C VAL A 134 -1.50 -6.78 6.19
N GLY A 135 -2.31 -5.75 6.49
CA GLY A 135 -2.06 -4.38 6.04
C GLY A 135 -0.78 -3.78 6.65
N TYR A 136 -0.51 -4.06 7.91
CA TYR A 136 0.68 -3.58 8.61
C TYR A 136 1.99 -4.22 8.12
N ALA A 137 1.94 -5.40 7.48
CA ALA A 137 3.10 -6.00 6.84
C ALA A 137 3.68 -5.13 5.71
N MET A 138 2.89 -4.23 5.13
CA MET A 138 3.34 -3.28 4.12
C MET A 138 4.38 -2.28 4.67
N THR A 139 4.30 -1.94 5.94
CA THR A 139 5.28 -1.04 6.60
C THR A 139 6.63 -1.72 6.79
N ALA A 140 6.68 -3.05 6.91
CA ALA A 140 7.93 -3.79 7.06
C ALA A 140 8.82 -3.73 5.80
N GLY A 141 8.21 -3.51 4.61
CA GLY A 141 8.94 -3.37 3.33
C GLY A 141 9.63 -2.01 3.16
N THR A 142 9.26 -1.01 3.94
CA THR A 142 9.82 0.34 3.85
C THR A 142 10.82 0.66 4.96
N GLY A 143 11.35 -0.32 5.68
CA GLY A 143 12.25 -0.12 6.82
C GLY A 143 12.56 1.36 7.08
N SER A 144 11.91 2.00 8.05
CA SER A 144 12.21 3.39 8.38
C SER A 144 13.69 3.52 8.76
N ASP A 145 14.32 4.64 8.38
CA ASP A 145 15.70 4.94 8.81
C ASP A 145 15.84 4.69 10.31
N GLY A 146 16.80 3.85 10.69
CA GLY A 146 16.97 3.41 12.08
C GLY A 146 16.13 2.18 12.49
N ALA A 147 15.41 1.53 11.58
CA ALA A 147 14.59 0.34 11.87
C ALA A 147 15.41 -0.85 12.42
N ILE A 148 16.72 -0.87 12.16
CA ILE A 148 17.65 -1.85 12.74
C ILE A 148 18.35 -1.21 13.94
N ALA A 149 17.74 -1.35 15.12
CA ALA A 149 18.39 -0.94 16.36
C ALA A 149 19.62 -1.81 16.63
N SER A 150 20.64 -1.23 17.30
CA SER A 150 21.89 -1.93 17.66
C SER A 150 21.66 -3.25 18.41
N ALA A 151 20.58 -3.34 19.19
CA ALA A 151 20.18 -4.57 19.88
C ALA A 151 19.74 -5.72 18.93
N LYS A 152 19.45 -5.41 17.65
CA LYS A 152 19.11 -6.41 16.63
C LYS A 152 20.30 -6.84 15.79
N LEU A 153 21.45 -6.23 15.98
CA LEU A 153 22.73 -6.60 15.36
C LEU A 153 23.60 -7.29 16.40
N PRO A 154 23.76 -8.63 16.35
CA PRO A 154 24.71 -9.31 17.20
C PRO A 154 26.13 -8.77 16.99
N ASN A 155 26.98 -8.82 18.02
CA ASN A 155 28.38 -8.44 17.88
C ASN A 155 29.01 -9.22 16.73
N GLY A 156 29.61 -8.49 15.77
CA GLY A 156 30.22 -9.07 14.56
C GLY A 156 29.26 -9.32 13.40
N ALA A 157 27.99 -8.98 13.50
CA ALA A 157 27.02 -9.12 12.38
C ALA A 157 27.37 -8.24 11.16
N VAL A 158 28.12 -7.14 11.39
CA VAL A 158 28.62 -6.25 10.34
C VAL A 158 30.15 -6.34 10.36
N GLY A 159 30.73 -7.10 9.46
CA GLY A 159 32.17 -7.22 9.29
C GLY A 159 32.72 -6.28 8.21
N SER A 160 34.02 -6.35 7.99
CA SER A 160 34.73 -5.51 7.00
C SER A 160 34.22 -5.72 5.55
N TYR A 161 33.64 -6.86 5.24
CA TYR A 161 33.04 -7.13 3.93
C TYR A 161 31.73 -6.37 3.69
N GLN A 162 30.97 -6.06 4.75
CA GLN A 162 29.72 -5.36 4.67
C GLN A 162 29.89 -3.83 4.72
N ILE A 163 31.08 -3.36 5.14
CA ILE A 163 31.43 -1.95 5.20
C ILE A 163 32.36 -1.63 4.04
N GLY A 164 31.86 -0.92 3.02
CA GLY A 164 32.68 -0.48 1.90
C GLY A 164 33.85 0.41 2.35
N THR A 165 34.94 0.42 1.61
CA THR A 165 36.09 1.27 1.86
C THR A 165 35.67 2.74 1.93
N GLY A 166 35.95 3.42 3.06
CA GLY A 166 35.57 4.81 3.29
C GLY A 166 34.16 5.02 3.83
N ALA A 167 33.34 3.96 4.02
CA ALA A 167 31.99 4.07 4.57
C ALA A 167 31.99 4.48 6.06
N VAL A 168 33.10 4.32 6.79
CA VAL A 168 33.27 4.77 8.17
C VAL A 168 34.40 5.80 8.19
N SER A 169 34.04 7.06 8.39
CA SER A 169 34.99 8.16 8.53
C SER A 169 35.59 8.22 9.96
N GLY A 170 36.64 9.02 10.16
CA GLY A 170 37.26 9.21 11.49
C GLY A 170 36.29 9.72 12.56
N ALA A 171 35.23 10.44 12.16
CA ALA A 171 34.21 10.97 13.08
C ALA A 171 33.26 9.88 13.62
N GLN A 172 33.12 8.75 12.92
CA GLN A 172 32.28 7.62 13.34
C GLN A 172 33.06 6.53 14.12
N ARG A 173 34.37 6.70 14.28
CA ARG A 173 35.16 5.83 15.16
C ARG A 173 35.05 6.38 16.56
N ALA A 174 34.30 5.70 17.43
CA ALA A 174 34.29 5.99 18.84
C ALA A 174 35.72 5.81 19.39
N THR A 175 36.20 6.80 20.11
CA THR A 175 37.42 6.76 20.91
C THR A 175 37.23 5.85 22.11
#